data_017004fe08c2aeaca25f540e1cc57a50
#
_entry.id   017004fe08c2aeaca25f540e1cc57a50
#
_cell.length_a   1.000
_cell.length_b   1.000
_cell.length_c   1.000
_cell.angle_alpha   90.00
_cell.angle_beta   90.00
_cell.angle_gamma   90.00
#
_symmetry.space_group_name_H-M   'P 1'
#
loop_
_entity.id
_entity.type
_entity.pdbx_description
1 polymer ?
#
loop_
_entity_poly.entity_id
_entity_poly.type
_entity_poly.pdbx_seq_one_letter_code
_entity_poly.pdbx_strand_id
1 'polypeptide(L)'
;MKTAIQARVSRAVAAAATLTGKRFGLLVASSVVATSAIVASAMTGTGGSEALAALIGQSLASDNTPVASAPPAAPEAEESAPEPSLESSSPPPEASSAPAPAPAPAPEPAPAPAPKKPAETPAEAEPETGPVKHVFVISLTSPGYEQSLGAQSQMPYLSTTLRPQGELLSNYTLLGEGALANGIAAISGQPPNAATSAGCPTHEEFSSVKANSNGVIAGSGCVYPVETQTIADQLTIDQLSWRAYVDGMVDPTGKPSNCVYPNPGEGSGPTQPGGYAASQNPFVYFHSLLDLGDCSENDVPLDQLSKDLARAEKTPSYSFVAPTPCNAGSAGQCPAGAPEGAASADAFLSAWVPKILASPAYKADGLLIVTFSATNPPVAGAPAPSGDPLRTGSLLVSPFVTPNGTDSGAYNTYSLLRSSEELFALKPLGVAAGAKTKSFAAGLLAENGGD
;
A
#
# COMPACT_ATOMS: atom_id res chain seq x y z
N MET A 1 -22.93 2.65 1.16
CA MET A 1 -21.75 2.86 2.00
C MET A 1 -22.01 2.65 3.49
N LYS A 2 -22.86 3.43 4.18
CA LYS A 2 -23.14 3.22 5.63
C LYS A 2 -23.64 1.80 5.99
N THR A 3 -24.45 1.19 5.15
CA THR A 3 -25.04 -0.14 5.41
C THR A 3 -24.03 -1.29 5.30
N ALA A 4 -23.05 -1.19 4.38
CA ALA A 4 -22.00 -2.20 4.22
C ALA A 4 -20.96 -2.15 5.36
N ILE A 5 -20.63 -0.94 5.82
CA ILE A 5 -19.74 -0.73 6.99
C ILE A 5 -20.43 -1.25 8.25
N GLN A 6 -21.74 -0.99 8.44
CA GLN A 6 -22.50 -1.55 9.56
C GLN A 6 -22.57 -3.08 9.55
N ALA A 7 -22.70 -3.70 8.38
CA ALA A 7 -22.71 -5.16 8.25
C ALA A 7 -21.34 -5.79 8.60
N ARG A 8 -20.23 -5.11 8.24
CA ARG A 8 -18.87 -5.52 8.61
C ARG A 8 -18.61 -5.38 10.12
N VAL A 9 -18.97 -4.25 10.70
CA VAL A 9 -18.85 -4.00 12.15
C VAL A 9 -19.66 -5.04 12.94
N SER A 10 -20.86 -5.37 12.48
CA SER A 10 -21.69 -6.41 13.14
C SER A 10 -21.07 -7.80 13.07
N ARG A 11 -20.35 -8.16 12.00
CA ARG A 11 -19.61 -9.43 11.89
C ARG A 11 -18.37 -9.45 12.77
N ALA A 12 -17.62 -8.35 12.83
CA ALA A 12 -16.43 -8.23 13.68
C ALA A 12 -16.81 -8.31 15.18
N VAL A 13 -17.90 -7.66 15.59
CA VAL A 13 -18.42 -7.74 16.97
C VAL A 13 -18.88 -9.15 17.30
N ALA A 14 -19.52 -9.87 16.36
CA ALA A 14 -19.91 -11.27 16.56
C ALA A 14 -18.71 -12.22 16.67
N ALA A 15 -17.64 -11.98 15.88
CA ALA A 15 -16.40 -12.77 15.96
C ALA A 15 -15.62 -12.51 17.25
N ALA A 16 -15.56 -11.26 17.71
CA ALA A 16 -14.93 -10.89 18.98
C ALA A 16 -15.67 -11.49 20.21
N ALA A 17 -17.02 -11.54 20.16
CA ALA A 17 -17.81 -12.12 21.23
C ALA A 17 -17.64 -13.65 21.36
N THR A 18 -17.37 -14.36 20.25
CA THR A 18 -17.09 -15.81 20.28
C THR A 18 -15.67 -16.14 20.73
N LEU A 19 -14.71 -15.26 20.51
CA LEU A 19 -13.31 -15.42 20.94
C LEU A 19 -13.13 -15.15 22.44
N THR A 20 -13.84 -14.16 23.01
CA THR A 20 -13.78 -13.85 24.45
C THR A 20 -14.40 -14.96 25.31
N GLY A 21 -15.46 -15.63 24.83
CA GLY A 21 -16.10 -16.73 25.58
C GLY A 21 -15.24 -18.00 25.73
N LYS A 22 -14.26 -18.23 24.85
CA LYS A 22 -13.38 -19.42 24.91
C LYS A 22 -12.02 -19.18 25.59
N ARG A 23 -11.59 -17.93 25.74
CA ARG A 23 -10.28 -17.61 26.36
C ARG A 23 -10.35 -17.33 27.85
N PHE A 24 -11.51 -16.98 28.40
CA PHE A 24 -11.63 -16.77 29.85
C PHE A 24 -11.57 -18.06 30.70
N GLY A 25 -11.85 -19.21 30.08
CA GLY A 25 -11.73 -20.51 30.76
C GLY A 25 -10.30 -21.06 30.85
N LEU A 26 -9.37 -20.57 30.01
CA LEU A 26 -7.99 -21.11 29.99
C LEU A 26 -6.99 -20.26 30.78
N LEU A 27 -7.25 -18.98 31.01
CA LEU A 27 -6.36 -18.08 31.75
C LEU A 27 -6.44 -18.25 33.28
N VAL A 28 -7.54 -18.79 33.81
CA VAL A 28 -7.67 -19.10 35.25
C VAL A 28 -6.98 -20.39 35.61
N ALA A 29 -6.80 -21.32 34.66
CA ALA A 29 -6.10 -22.60 34.92
C ALA A 29 -4.56 -22.47 34.84
N SER A 30 -4.02 -21.48 34.11
CA SER A 30 -2.58 -21.31 33.94
C SER A 30 -1.89 -20.54 35.08
N SER A 31 -2.63 -19.68 35.79
CA SER A 31 -2.06 -18.87 36.87
C SER A 31 -1.90 -19.64 38.21
N VAL A 32 -2.57 -20.79 38.36
CA VAL A 32 -2.45 -21.62 39.58
C VAL A 32 -1.27 -22.61 39.50
N VAL A 33 -0.81 -22.96 38.30
CA VAL A 33 0.33 -23.89 38.11
C VAL A 33 1.69 -23.17 38.16
N ALA A 34 1.76 -21.90 37.78
CA ALA A 34 3.01 -21.13 37.78
C ALA A 34 3.49 -20.72 39.20
N THR A 35 2.56 -20.53 40.14
CA THR A 35 2.89 -20.17 41.54
C THR A 35 3.33 -21.36 42.39
N SER A 36 3.02 -22.61 42.02
CA SER A 36 3.45 -23.81 42.75
C SER A 36 4.87 -24.27 42.42
N ALA A 37 5.43 -23.86 41.26
CA ALA A 37 6.78 -24.25 40.85
C ALA A 37 7.90 -23.38 41.48
N ILE A 38 7.59 -22.14 41.88
CA ILE A 38 8.58 -21.20 42.43
C ILE A 38 8.83 -21.46 43.92
N VAL A 39 7.89 -22.07 44.66
CA VAL A 39 8.06 -22.37 46.08
C VAL A 39 8.82 -23.67 46.30
N ALA A 40 8.90 -24.58 45.33
CA ALA A 40 9.60 -25.86 45.45
C ALA A 40 11.12 -25.77 45.21
N SER A 41 11.64 -24.71 44.57
CA SER A 41 13.08 -24.51 44.29
C SER A 41 13.86 -23.79 45.41
N ALA A 42 13.19 -23.28 46.43
CA ALA A 42 13.83 -22.54 47.54
C ALA A 42 14.25 -23.39 48.73
N MET A 43 14.03 -24.71 48.70
CA MET A 43 14.29 -25.61 49.87
C MET A 43 15.37 -26.66 49.65
N THR A 44 16.15 -26.63 48.56
CA THR A 44 17.35 -27.50 48.47
C THR A 44 18.58 -26.63 48.23
N GLY A 45 19.15 -26.16 49.33
CA GLY A 45 20.43 -25.50 49.30
C GLY A 45 21.56 -26.49 49.09
N THR A 46 22.41 -26.20 48.08
CA THR A 46 23.87 -26.39 48.16
C THR A 46 24.50 -25.85 46.86
N GLY A 47 25.46 -24.90 47.00
CA GLY A 47 26.56 -24.69 46.08
C GLY A 47 26.29 -23.69 44.92
N GLY A 48 26.76 -22.45 45.05
CA GLY A 48 26.81 -21.51 43.95
C GLY A 48 27.26 -20.08 44.28
N SER A 49 28.25 -19.92 45.18
CA SER A 49 28.77 -18.57 45.53
C SER A 49 29.93 -18.10 44.68
N GLU A 50 30.30 -18.79 43.60
CA GLU A 50 31.44 -18.38 42.73
C GLU A 50 31.05 -17.76 41.38
N ALA A 51 29.80 -17.81 40.99
CA ALA A 51 29.38 -17.26 39.69
C ALA A 51 28.97 -15.78 39.73
N LEU A 52 28.81 -15.17 40.90
CA LEU A 52 28.35 -13.78 41.07
C LEU A 52 29.49 -12.77 41.13
N ALA A 53 30.73 -13.21 41.37
CA ALA A 53 31.91 -12.33 41.48
C ALA A 53 32.52 -11.94 40.12
N ALA A 54 32.19 -12.65 39.05
CA ALA A 54 32.74 -12.36 37.69
C ALA A 54 31.96 -11.30 36.90
N LEU A 55 30.78 -10.89 37.33
CA LEU A 55 29.92 -9.93 36.62
C LEU A 55 30.01 -8.50 37.14
N ILE A 56 30.69 -8.25 38.28
CA ILE A 56 30.79 -6.93 38.92
C ILE A 56 32.17 -6.26 38.65
N GLY A 57 33.10 -6.97 38.03
CA GLY A 57 34.51 -6.53 37.88
C GLY A 57 34.88 -5.71 36.63
N GLN A 58 33.94 -5.38 35.74
CA GLN A 58 34.29 -4.72 34.48
C GLN A 58 33.62 -3.36 34.22
N SER A 59 33.21 -2.63 35.24
CA SER A 59 32.57 -1.32 35.05
C SER A 59 33.19 -0.19 35.88
N LEU A 60 34.51 -0.15 36.07
CA LEU A 60 35.18 1.00 36.65
C LEU A 60 36.60 1.14 36.07
N ALA A 61 36.73 1.72 34.87
CA ALA A 61 37.93 2.45 34.43
C ALA A 61 37.67 3.11 33.10
N SER A 62 37.44 4.39 33.10
CA SER A 62 38.22 5.46 32.46
C SER A 62 37.36 6.69 32.26
N ASP A 63 37.54 7.57 33.21
CA ASP A 63 37.30 9.02 33.04
C ASP A 63 38.41 9.59 32.16
N ASN A 64 38.02 10.46 31.22
CA ASN A 64 38.67 11.73 30.88
C ASN A 64 38.15 12.22 29.53
N THR A 65 37.23 13.13 29.55
CA THR A 65 36.99 14.05 28.43
C THR A 65 36.96 15.48 28.92
N PRO A 66 37.63 16.45 28.29
CA PRO A 66 37.62 17.84 28.73
C PRO A 66 36.35 18.55 28.29
N VAL A 67 35.89 19.37 29.22
CA VAL A 67 34.80 20.35 29.10
C VAL A 67 35.12 21.35 27.98
N ALA A 68 34.26 21.46 26.98
CA ALA A 68 34.26 22.56 26.02
C ALA A 68 33.13 23.53 26.37
N SER A 69 33.53 24.78 26.50
CA SER A 69 32.77 25.94 26.91
C SER A 69 31.60 26.28 26.01
N ALA A 70 30.49 26.74 26.61
CA ALA A 70 29.36 27.34 25.95
C ALA A 70 29.71 28.74 25.39
N PRO A 71 29.12 29.16 24.26
CA PRO A 71 29.20 30.53 23.80
C PRO A 71 28.15 31.42 24.49
N PRO A 72 28.42 32.73 24.59
CA PRO A 72 27.62 33.68 25.38
C PRO A 72 26.31 34.12 24.69
N ALA A 73 25.37 34.51 25.52
CA ALA A 73 24.09 35.07 25.15
C ALA A 73 24.22 36.43 24.42
N ALA A 74 23.36 36.65 23.44
CA ALA A 74 23.16 37.93 22.78
C ALA A 74 22.14 38.78 23.55
N PRO A 75 22.24 40.11 23.52
CA PRO A 75 21.44 41.01 24.37
C PRO A 75 20.05 41.26 23.78
N GLU A 76 19.11 41.48 24.70
CA GLU A 76 17.79 42.08 24.51
C GLU A 76 17.88 43.50 23.94
N ALA A 77 16.99 43.82 23.02
CA ALA A 77 16.63 45.19 22.68
C ALA A 77 15.11 45.28 22.67
N GLU A 78 14.61 45.97 23.70
CA GLU A 78 13.28 46.59 23.74
C GLU A 78 13.20 47.67 22.66
N GLU A 79 12.08 47.86 22.02
CA GLU A 79 11.41 49.15 21.88
C GLU A 79 10.07 49.06 21.14
N SER A 80 9.04 49.37 21.88
CA SER A 80 7.92 50.30 21.66
C SER A 80 7.07 50.22 20.40
N ALA A 81 5.80 49.97 20.68
CA ALA A 81 4.64 50.27 19.86
C ALA A 81 4.48 51.80 19.63
N PRO A 82 3.70 52.23 18.63
CA PRO A 82 2.42 52.83 18.99
C PRO A 82 1.23 52.38 18.11
N GLU A 83 0.09 52.29 18.76
CA GLU A 83 -1.25 52.24 18.16
C GLU A 83 -1.56 53.54 17.40
N PRO A 84 -2.42 53.50 16.39
CA PRO A 84 -3.23 54.65 16.05
C PRO A 84 -4.72 54.41 16.26
N SER A 85 -5.24 55.44 16.85
CA SER A 85 -6.59 55.78 17.27
C SER A 85 -7.69 55.53 16.22
N LEU A 86 -8.83 55.18 16.78
CA LEU A 86 -10.17 55.22 16.20
C LEU A 86 -10.56 56.68 15.88
N GLU A 87 -10.95 56.96 14.66
CA GLU A 87 -11.78 58.11 14.32
C GLU A 87 -13.16 57.67 13.83
N SER A 88 -14.12 58.19 14.61
CA SER A 88 -15.55 58.11 14.39
C SER A 88 -15.96 59.12 13.32
N SER A 89 -16.70 58.71 12.32
CA SER A 89 -17.42 59.63 11.44
C SER A 89 -18.90 59.25 11.36
N SER A 90 -19.69 60.23 11.78
CA SER A 90 -21.15 60.23 11.79
C SER A 90 -21.74 60.29 10.38
N PRO A 91 -23.03 59.87 10.21
CA PRO A 91 -23.69 59.84 8.90
C PRO A 91 -24.29 61.19 8.49
N PRO A 92 -24.44 61.48 7.20
CA PRO A 92 -25.14 62.67 6.69
C PRO A 92 -26.66 62.49 6.63
N PRO A 93 -27.42 63.60 6.53
CA PRO A 93 -28.85 63.65 6.84
C PRO A 93 -29.77 63.22 5.71
N GLU A 94 -30.98 62.80 6.12
CA GLU A 94 -32.13 62.44 5.31
C GLU A 94 -32.55 63.56 4.33
N ALA A 95 -32.83 63.18 3.08
CA ALA A 95 -33.51 63.99 2.10
C ALA A 95 -34.96 63.49 1.94
N SER A 96 -35.86 64.41 2.11
CA SER A 96 -37.31 64.35 2.01
C SER A 96 -37.82 63.76 0.70
N SER A 97 -38.72 62.81 0.83
CA SER A 97 -39.46 62.17 -0.25
C SER A 97 -40.67 62.98 -0.76
N ALA A 98 -40.78 63.14 -2.05
CA ALA A 98 -42.00 63.62 -2.71
C ALA A 98 -42.92 62.41 -3.05
N PRO A 99 -44.25 62.59 -3.11
CA PRO A 99 -45.20 61.48 -3.29
C PRO A 99 -45.23 60.96 -4.71
N ALA A 100 -45.33 59.64 -4.81
CA ALA A 100 -45.43 58.91 -6.07
C ALA A 100 -46.85 58.98 -6.69
N PRO A 101 -46.96 58.98 -8.02
CA PRO A 101 -48.26 58.89 -8.72
C PRO A 101 -48.88 57.49 -8.67
N ALA A 102 -50.20 57.40 -8.74
CA ALA A 102 -50.99 56.21 -8.62
C ALA A 102 -50.71 55.16 -9.70
N PRO A 103 -50.84 53.87 -9.42
CA PRO A 103 -50.51 52.78 -10.37
C PRO A 103 -51.62 52.61 -11.42
N ALA A 104 -51.15 52.38 -12.67
CA ALA A 104 -52.03 51.95 -13.76
C ALA A 104 -52.52 50.51 -13.60
N PRO A 105 -53.71 50.16 -14.17
CA PRO A 105 -54.25 48.82 -13.99
C PRO A 105 -53.35 47.75 -14.64
N ALA A 106 -53.25 46.64 -13.94
CA ALA A 106 -52.45 45.47 -14.39
C ALA A 106 -53.06 44.80 -15.61
N PRO A 107 -52.26 44.35 -16.61
CA PRO A 107 -52.72 43.50 -17.67
C PRO A 107 -53.08 42.11 -17.19
N GLU A 108 -54.08 41.48 -17.80
CA GLU A 108 -54.54 40.11 -17.53
C GLU A 108 -53.40 39.10 -17.68
N PRO A 109 -53.34 38.07 -16.79
CA PRO A 109 -52.32 37.09 -16.86
C PRO A 109 -52.44 36.20 -18.11
N ALA A 110 -51.36 36.09 -18.88
CA ALA A 110 -51.24 35.14 -19.99
C ALA A 110 -51.36 33.69 -19.47
N PRO A 111 -51.95 32.76 -20.28
CA PRO A 111 -52.11 31.36 -19.86
C PRO A 111 -50.72 30.73 -19.54
N ALA A 112 -50.67 30.02 -18.42
CA ALA A 112 -49.50 29.33 -17.95
C ALA A 112 -48.98 28.33 -19.00
N PRO A 113 -47.67 28.28 -19.30
CA PRO A 113 -47.10 27.24 -20.16
C PRO A 113 -47.29 25.87 -19.51
N ALA A 114 -47.64 24.88 -20.34
CA ALA A 114 -47.79 23.49 -19.92
C ALA A 114 -46.53 23.00 -19.21
N PRO A 115 -46.64 22.14 -18.19
CA PRO A 115 -45.51 21.61 -17.45
C PRO A 115 -44.58 20.87 -18.42
N LYS A 116 -43.33 21.35 -18.56
CA LYS A 116 -42.27 20.63 -19.26
C LYS A 116 -42.03 19.32 -18.49
N LYS A 117 -42.19 18.18 -19.20
CA LYS A 117 -41.75 16.86 -18.72
C LYS A 117 -40.36 17.03 -18.13
N PRO A 118 -40.06 16.51 -16.91
CA PRO A 118 -38.70 16.54 -16.37
C PRO A 118 -37.75 15.96 -17.41
N ALA A 119 -36.68 16.65 -17.70
CA ALA A 119 -35.58 16.08 -18.49
C ALA A 119 -35.11 14.85 -17.73
N GLU A 120 -35.19 13.69 -18.35
CA GLU A 120 -34.55 12.48 -17.86
C GLU A 120 -33.07 12.83 -17.72
N THR A 121 -32.58 12.80 -16.48
CA THR A 121 -31.14 12.83 -16.22
C THR A 121 -30.57 11.66 -17.01
N PRO A 122 -29.54 11.85 -17.84
CA PRO A 122 -28.87 10.72 -18.47
C PRO A 122 -28.53 9.72 -17.38
N ALA A 123 -28.98 8.48 -17.52
CA ALA A 123 -28.53 7.40 -16.68
C ALA A 123 -26.99 7.43 -16.74
N GLU A 124 -26.35 7.54 -15.59
CA GLU A 124 -24.89 7.38 -15.48
C GLU A 124 -24.62 5.99 -16.07
N ALA A 125 -23.91 5.95 -17.20
CA ALA A 125 -23.60 4.69 -17.87
C ALA A 125 -22.89 3.80 -16.83
N GLU A 126 -23.39 2.59 -16.60
CA GLU A 126 -22.68 1.62 -15.77
C GLU A 126 -21.29 1.42 -16.40
N PRO A 127 -20.21 1.46 -15.61
CA PRO A 127 -18.88 1.28 -16.15
C PRO A 127 -18.77 -0.09 -16.81
N GLU A 128 -18.40 -0.08 -18.12
CA GLU A 128 -18.24 -1.32 -18.88
C GLU A 128 -17.02 -2.07 -18.35
N THR A 129 -17.23 -3.27 -17.81
CA THR A 129 -16.13 -4.19 -17.47
C THR A 129 -15.62 -4.84 -18.75
N GLY A 130 -14.31 -4.79 -18.95
CA GLY A 130 -13.64 -5.42 -20.09
C GLY A 130 -13.54 -6.95 -19.96
N PRO A 131 -12.85 -7.60 -20.90
CA PRO A 131 -12.68 -9.05 -20.89
C PRO A 131 -11.83 -9.57 -19.74
N VAL A 132 -10.99 -8.71 -19.09
CA VAL A 132 -10.12 -9.11 -17.98
C VAL A 132 -10.91 -9.20 -16.68
N LYS A 133 -10.88 -10.38 -16.04
CA LYS A 133 -11.53 -10.66 -14.75
C LYS A 133 -10.58 -11.16 -13.67
N HIS A 134 -9.38 -11.60 -14.06
CA HIS A 134 -8.33 -12.03 -13.13
C HIS A 134 -7.06 -11.22 -13.37
N VAL A 135 -6.66 -10.41 -12.39
CA VAL A 135 -5.45 -9.59 -12.42
C VAL A 135 -4.43 -10.17 -11.45
N PHE A 136 -3.22 -10.44 -11.95
CA PHE A 136 -2.08 -10.88 -11.16
C PHE A 136 -1.01 -9.81 -11.21
N VAL A 137 -0.58 -9.30 -10.05
CA VAL A 137 0.50 -8.32 -9.93
C VAL A 137 1.67 -8.98 -9.23
N ILE A 138 2.84 -9.02 -9.86
CA ILE A 138 4.11 -9.42 -9.22
C ILE A 138 4.95 -8.17 -9.03
N SER A 139 5.31 -7.85 -7.79
CA SER A 139 6.07 -6.66 -7.42
C SER A 139 7.51 -7.02 -7.06
N LEU A 140 8.49 -6.43 -7.78
CA LEU A 140 9.91 -6.74 -7.67
C LEU A 140 10.72 -5.50 -7.25
N THR A 141 12.04 -5.70 -7.07
CA THR A 141 13.04 -4.62 -6.94
C THR A 141 13.80 -4.49 -8.26
N SER A 142 13.81 -3.29 -8.82
CA SER A 142 14.45 -3.03 -10.10
C SER A 142 15.96 -2.84 -9.96
N PRO A 143 16.78 -3.49 -10.81
CA PRO A 143 18.18 -3.15 -10.96
C PRO A 143 18.40 -1.91 -11.85
N GLY A 144 17.32 -1.25 -12.31
CA GLY A 144 17.27 -0.21 -13.32
C GLY A 144 16.64 -0.71 -14.62
N TYR A 145 16.06 0.21 -15.41
CA TYR A 145 15.35 -0.14 -16.65
C TYR A 145 16.23 -0.93 -17.63
N GLU A 146 17.45 -0.47 -17.88
CA GLU A 146 18.36 -1.12 -18.84
C GLU A 146 18.75 -2.53 -18.40
N GLN A 147 18.90 -2.77 -17.09
CA GLN A 147 19.29 -4.05 -16.51
C GLN A 147 18.12 -5.00 -16.30
N SER A 148 16.86 -4.52 -16.38
CA SER A 148 15.66 -5.38 -16.27
C SER A 148 15.00 -5.63 -17.62
N LEU A 149 14.50 -4.61 -18.29
CA LEU A 149 13.69 -4.67 -19.51
C LEU A 149 14.38 -4.06 -20.73
N GLY A 150 15.49 -3.34 -20.54
CA GLY A 150 16.25 -2.71 -21.60
C GLY A 150 17.28 -3.64 -22.27
N ALA A 151 18.15 -3.05 -23.09
CA ALA A 151 19.10 -3.78 -23.92
C ALA A 151 20.23 -4.50 -23.14
N GLN A 152 20.47 -4.09 -21.88
CA GLN A 152 21.51 -4.67 -21.00
C GLN A 152 20.90 -5.57 -19.92
N SER A 153 19.75 -6.19 -20.20
CA SER A 153 19.01 -6.97 -19.21
C SER A 153 19.86 -8.09 -18.59
N GLN A 154 19.81 -8.15 -17.27
CA GLN A 154 20.37 -9.22 -16.43
C GLN A 154 19.28 -10.20 -15.98
N MET A 155 18.07 -10.06 -16.55
CA MET A 155 16.90 -10.87 -16.28
C MET A 155 16.47 -11.59 -17.56
N PRO A 156 17.18 -12.67 -17.98
CA PRO A 156 16.94 -13.33 -19.26
C PRO A 156 15.55 -13.93 -19.40
N TYR A 157 14.96 -14.48 -18.32
CA TYR A 157 13.58 -14.97 -18.37
C TYR A 157 12.61 -13.82 -18.64
N LEU A 158 12.73 -12.70 -17.92
CA LEU A 158 11.87 -11.54 -18.10
C LEU A 158 12.02 -10.95 -19.52
N SER A 159 13.27 -10.71 -19.96
CA SER A 159 13.54 -9.94 -21.18
C SER A 159 13.44 -10.74 -22.48
N THR A 160 13.80 -12.04 -22.46
CA THR A 160 13.82 -12.87 -23.68
C THR A 160 12.70 -13.89 -23.76
N THR A 161 12.17 -14.35 -22.63
CA THR A 161 11.09 -15.34 -22.61
C THR A 161 9.71 -14.70 -22.41
N LEU A 162 9.58 -13.80 -21.46
CA LEU A 162 8.29 -13.23 -21.08
C LEU A 162 7.94 -11.98 -21.89
N ARG A 163 8.89 -11.06 -22.08
CA ARG A 163 8.70 -9.79 -22.79
C ARG A 163 8.07 -9.96 -24.19
N PRO A 164 8.47 -10.96 -25.03
CA PRO A 164 7.84 -11.16 -26.35
C PRO A 164 6.37 -11.57 -26.29
N GLN A 165 5.87 -12.03 -25.14
CA GLN A 165 4.48 -12.47 -24.95
C GLN A 165 3.57 -11.34 -24.49
N GLY A 166 4.12 -10.16 -24.18
CA GLY A 166 3.37 -9.07 -23.58
C GLY A 166 3.63 -7.71 -24.20
N GLU A 167 3.07 -6.69 -23.58
CA GLU A 167 3.24 -5.28 -23.92
C GLU A 167 4.06 -4.58 -22.84
N LEU A 168 5.12 -3.90 -23.25
CA LEU A 168 6.03 -3.17 -22.37
C LEU A 168 5.55 -1.74 -22.17
N LEU A 169 5.25 -1.35 -20.96
CA LEU A 169 5.11 0.04 -20.54
C LEU A 169 6.51 0.62 -20.32
N SER A 170 7.12 1.14 -21.40
CA SER A 170 8.54 1.48 -21.40
C SER A 170 8.89 2.74 -20.60
N ASN A 171 7.89 3.57 -20.29
CA ASN A 171 8.04 4.81 -19.52
C ASN A 171 7.20 4.76 -18.23
N TYR A 172 7.34 3.64 -17.51
CA TYR A 172 6.78 3.48 -16.17
C TYR A 172 7.83 3.86 -15.12
N THR A 173 7.43 4.70 -14.14
CA THR A 173 8.31 5.21 -13.09
C THR A 173 7.74 4.93 -11.70
N LEU A 174 8.65 4.74 -10.74
CA LEU A 174 8.30 4.69 -9.32
C LEU A 174 8.09 6.10 -8.75
N LEU A 175 7.50 6.19 -7.56
CA LEU A 175 7.32 7.43 -6.79
C LEU A 175 8.52 7.73 -5.88
N GLY A 176 9.39 6.75 -5.68
CA GLY A 176 10.58 6.78 -4.85
C GLY A 176 11.26 5.42 -4.85
N GLU A 177 12.39 5.30 -4.17
CA GLU A 177 13.23 4.10 -4.21
C GLU A 177 12.71 2.95 -3.33
N GLY A 178 11.90 3.25 -2.31
CA GLY A 178 11.48 2.30 -1.27
C GLY A 178 10.26 1.46 -1.64
N ALA A 179 10.32 0.15 -1.36
CA ALA A 179 9.26 -0.81 -1.67
C ALA A 179 7.93 -0.46 -1.00
N LEU A 180 7.93 -0.14 0.29
CA LEU A 180 6.71 0.08 1.05
C LEU A 180 5.91 1.28 0.54
N ALA A 181 6.58 2.42 0.28
CA ALA A 181 5.91 3.62 -0.21
C ALA A 181 5.22 3.39 -1.56
N ASN A 182 5.89 2.69 -2.48
CA ASN A 182 5.29 2.31 -3.76
C ASN A 182 4.19 1.25 -3.60
N GLY A 183 4.38 0.26 -2.73
CA GLY A 183 3.36 -0.75 -2.44
C GLY A 183 2.08 -0.14 -1.88
N ILE A 184 2.18 0.76 -0.89
CA ILE A 184 1.05 1.52 -0.33
C ILE A 184 0.36 2.33 -1.44
N ALA A 185 1.11 3.05 -2.26
CA ALA A 185 0.55 3.82 -3.38
C ALA A 185 -0.15 2.94 -4.41
N ALA A 186 0.37 1.73 -4.67
CA ALA A 186 -0.20 0.77 -5.62
C ALA A 186 -1.54 0.18 -5.19
N ILE A 187 -1.84 0.17 -3.88
CA ILE A 187 -3.09 -0.42 -3.36
C ILE A 187 -4.08 0.58 -2.79
N SER A 188 -3.65 1.83 -2.51
CA SER A 188 -4.51 2.84 -1.84
C SER A 188 -4.48 4.22 -2.46
N GLY A 189 -3.51 4.50 -3.34
CA GLY A 189 -3.28 5.83 -3.88
C GLY A 189 -2.76 6.84 -2.86
N GLN A 190 -2.31 6.42 -1.67
CA GLN A 190 -1.69 7.31 -0.70
C GLN A 190 -0.28 7.70 -1.16
N PRO A 191 0.13 8.97 -1.04
CA PRO A 191 1.45 9.39 -1.44
C PRO A 191 2.53 8.91 -0.45
N PRO A 192 3.79 8.77 -0.91
CA PRO A 192 4.92 8.55 -0.02
C PRO A 192 5.01 9.62 1.08
N ASN A 193 5.34 9.19 2.29
CA ASN A 193 5.75 10.06 3.39
C ASN A 193 7.11 9.60 3.95
N ALA A 194 7.68 10.31 4.90
CA ALA A 194 9.01 10.02 5.42
C ALA A 194 9.12 8.60 6.00
N ALA A 195 8.11 8.15 6.75
CA ALA A 195 8.11 6.83 7.38
C ALA A 195 7.99 5.71 6.35
N THR A 196 7.05 5.80 5.40
CA THR A 196 6.85 4.79 4.36
C THR A 196 8.01 4.75 3.36
N SER A 197 8.62 5.90 3.03
CA SER A 197 9.80 5.98 2.17
C SER A 197 11.04 5.34 2.81
N ALA A 198 11.15 5.39 4.15
CA ALA A 198 12.18 4.71 4.91
C ALA A 198 11.89 3.21 5.16
N GLY A 199 10.81 2.66 4.59
CA GLY A 199 10.41 1.26 4.77
C GLY A 199 9.81 0.97 6.15
N CYS A 200 9.25 1.96 6.84
CA CYS A 200 8.68 1.83 8.17
C CYS A 200 9.66 1.25 9.21
N PRO A 201 10.71 1.99 9.57
CA PRO A 201 11.71 1.51 10.53
C PRO A 201 11.13 1.28 11.93
N THR A 202 10.02 1.94 12.23
CA THR A 202 9.20 1.73 13.43
C THR A 202 7.75 1.61 12.99
N HIS A 203 7.11 0.45 13.27
CA HIS A 203 5.71 0.23 12.94
C HIS A 203 4.85 1.16 13.81
N GLU A 204 4.47 2.31 13.26
CA GLU A 204 3.81 3.40 13.97
C GLU A 204 2.52 3.84 13.27
N GLU A 205 1.55 4.23 14.07
CA GLU A 205 0.27 4.76 13.63
C GLU A 205 0.44 6.08 12.87
N PHE A 206 -0.45 6.31 11.91
CA PHE A 206 -0.48 7.57 11.17
C PHE A 206 -0.91 8.73 12.08
N SER A 207 -0.06 9.74 12.19
CA SER A 207 -0.23 10.83 13.18
C SER A 207 -1.30 11.88 12.84
N SER A 208 -1.86 11.86 11.62
CA SER A 208 -2.91 12.79 11.19
C SER A 208 -3.93 12.11 10.31
N VAL A 209 -5.19 12.37 10.55
CA VAL A 209 -6.32 11.64 9.94
C VAL A 209 -7.26 12.52 9.12
N LYS A 210 -6.81 13.69 8.66
CA LYS A 210 -7.66 14.54 7.81
C LYS A 210 -7.48 14.18 6.34
N ALA A 211 -8.45 13.48 5.78
CA ALA A 211 -8.49 13.17 4.36
C ALA A 211 -8.98 14.35 3.51
N ASN A 212 -8.46 14.48 2.28
CA ASN A 212 -9.04 15.33 1.24
C ASN A 212 -10.25 14.65 0.56
N SER A 213 -10.82 15.27 -0.47
CA SER A 213 -11.98 14.74 -1.20
C SER A 213 -11.75 13.38 -1.88
N ASN A 214 -10.50 13.05 -2.17
CA ASN A 214 -10.12 11.78 -2.81
C ASN A 214 -9.64 10.71 -1.80
N GLY A 215 -9.72 11.00 -0.49
CA GLY A 215 -9.28 10.07 0.55
C GLY A 215 -7.78 10.11 0.86
N VAL A 216 -7.00 11.02 0.26
CA VAL A 216 -5.59 11.21 0.63
C VAL A 216 -5.51 11.85 2.00
N ILE A 217 -4.75 11.25 2.90
CA ILE A 217 -4.48 11.81 4.23
C ILE A 217 -3.10 12.49 4.26
N ALA A 218 -3.03 13.60 4.98
CA ALA A 218 -1.78 14.34 5.19
C ALA A 218 -1.24 14.03 6.58
N GLY A 219 0.05 13.70 6.67
CA GLY A 219 0.69 13.36 7.94
C GLY A 219 1.90 12.46 7.73
N SER A 220 2.31 11.81 8.80
CA SER A 220 3.41 10.84 8.81
C SER A 220 3.02 9.63 9.65
N GLY A 221 3.58 8.50 9.31
CA GLY A 221 3.31 7.20 9.91
C GLY A 221 3.25 6.12 8.83
N CYS A 222 3.11 4.89 9.26
CA CYS A 222 3.06 3.74 8.36
C CYS A 222 1.69 3.09 8.35
N VAL A 223 1.02 3.00 9.50
CA VAL A 223 -0.23 2.27 9.67
C VAL A 223 -1.39 3.25 9.50
N TYR A 224 -2.15 3.05 8.45
CA TYR A 224 -3.22 3.95 8.04
C TYR A 224 -4.53 3.65 8.80
N PRO A 225 -5.30 4.70 9.18
CA PRO A 225 -6.54 4.52 9.92
C PRO A 225 -7.61 3.78 9.10
N VAL A 226 -8.59 3.23 9.80
CA VAL A 226 -9.67 2.38 9.24
C VAL A 226 -10.49 3.04 8.13
N GLU A 227 -10.53 4.37 8.08
CA GLU A 227 -11.23 5.14 7.03
C GLU A 227 -10.43 5.20 5.72
N THR A 228 -9.14 4.85 5.73
CA THR A 228 -8.31 4.85 4.52
C THR A 228 -8.51 3.55 3.76
N GLN A 229 -9.20 3.65 2.64
CA GLN A 229 -9.53 2.49 1.81
C GLN A 229 -8.36 2.07 0.92
N THR A 230 -8.33 0.78 0.62
CA THR A 230 -7.48 0.14 -0.37
C THR A 230 -8.33 -0.47 -1.49
N ILE A 231 -7.70 -0.89 -2.59
CA ILE A 231 -8.37 -1.67 -3.63
C ILE A 231 -8.96 -2.98 -3.05
N ALA A 232 -8.31 -3.57 -2.04
CA ALA A 232 -8.80 -4.76 -1.34
C ALA A 232 -10.15 -4.51 -0.65
N ASP A 233 -10.31 -3.36 0.03
CA ASP A 233 -11.58 -2.95 0.61
C ASP A 233 -12.67 -2.78 -0.44
N GLN A 234 -12.35 -2.15 -1.57
CA GLN A 234 -13.29 -1.95 -2.66
C GLN A 234 -13.75 -3.29 -3.25
N LEU A 235 -12.80 -4.19 -3.54
CA LEU A 235 -13.10 -5.53 -4.06
C LEU A 235 -14.02 -6.30 -3.10
N THR A 236 -13.72 -6.28 -1.79
CA THR A 236 -14.58 -6.93 -0.80
C THR A 236 -15.99 -6.31 -0.75
N ILE A 237 -16.11 -4.97 -0.88
CA ILE A 237 -17.40 -4.27 -0.92
C ILE A 237 -18.22 -4.71 -2.14
N ASP A 238 -17.58 -4.84 -3.30
CA ASP A 238 -18.20 -5.21 -4.56
C ASP A 238 -18.30 -6.74 -4.77
N GLN A 239 -18.00 -7.53 -3.71
CA GLN A 239 -18.09 -8.99 -3.69
C GLN A 239 -17.13 -9.69 -4.66
N LEU A 240 -16.06 -9.00 -5.07
CA LEU A 240 -14.94 -9.57 -5.80
C LEU A 240 -13.89 -10.12 -4.82
N SER A 241 -13.25 -11.21 -5.23
CA SER A 241 -12.23 -11.84 -4.39
C SER A 241 -10.85 -11.25 -4.64
N TRP A 242 -10.06 -11.16 -3.57
CA TRP A 242 -8.66 -10.76 -3.66
C TRP A 242 -7.79 -11.58 -2.73
N ARG A 243 -6.48 -11.68 -3.04
CA ARG A 243 -5.45 -12.20 -2.15
C ARG A 243 -4.11 -11.52 -2.37
N ALA A 244 -3.41 -11.29 -1.25
CA ALA A 244 -1.97 -11.07 -1.23
C ALA A 244 -1.29 -12.40 -0.94
N TYR A 245 -0.38 -12.82 -1.83
CA TYR A 245 0.45 -14.01 -1.70
C TYR A 245 1.86 -13.57 -1.32
N VAL A 246 2.21 -13.76 -0.07
CA VAL A 246 3.41 -13.18 0.52
C VAL A 246 4.45 -14.24 0.81
N ASP A 247 5.62 -14.08 0.20
CA ASP A 247 6.71 -15.03 0.31
C ASP A 247 7.41 -14.97 1.67
N GLY A 248 7.75 -16.14 2.20
CA GLY A 248 8.47 -16.26 3.46
C GLY A 248 7.67 -15.88 4.71
N MET A 249 6.35 -15.61 4.59
CA MET A 249 5.52 -15.17 5.70
C MET A 249 5.29 -16.28 6.70
N VAL A 250 5.85 -16.11 7.91
CA VAL A 250 5.81 -17.07 9.01
C VAL A 250 5.53 -16.36 10.33
N ASP A 251 4.93 -17.08 11.28
CA ASP A 251 4.77 -16.61 12.65
C ASP A 251 6.12 -16.63 13.42
N PRO A 252 6.19 -16.09 14.64
CA PRO A 252 7.42 -16.11 15.45
C PRO A 252 7.97 -17.52 15.75
N THR A 253 7.18 -18.58 15.52
CA THR A 253 7.64 -19.99 15.68
C THR A 253 8.19 -20.57 14.38
N GLY A 254 8.20 -19.81 13.27
CA GLY A 254 8.67 -20.22 11.94
C GLY A 254 7.64 -21.03 11.15
N LYS A 255 6.36 -21.01 11.52
CA LYS A 255 5.30 -21.68 10.76
C LYS A 255 4.63 -20.70 9.80
N PRO A 256 4.25 -21.13 8.58
CA PRO A 256 3.43 -20.32 7.69
C PRO A 256 2.18 -19.79 8.39
N SER A 257 1.96 -18.49 8.33
CA SER A 257 0.86 -17.81 8.99
C SER A 257 0.34 -16.68 8.13
N ASN A 258 -0.95 -16.41 8.19
CA ASN A 258 -1.58 -15.31 7.49
C ASN A 258 -1.40 -14.00 8.27
N CYS A 259 -1.38 -12.87 7.54
CA CYS A 259 -1.47 -11.53 8.13
C CYS A 259 -0.41 -11.29 9.21
N VAL A 260 0.86 -11.51 8.86
CA VAL A 260 1.98 -11.28 9.79
C VAL A 260 2.48 -9.86 9.63
N TYR A 261 2.48 -9.10 10.72
CA TYR A 261 2.96 -7.72 10.77
C TYR A 261 3.76 -7.46 12.05
N PRO A 262 4.65 -6.43 12.06
CA PRO A 262 5.43 -6.08 13.23
C PRO A 262 4.56 -5.56 14.37
N ASN A 263 5.01 -5.73 15.61
CA ASN A 263 4.41 -5.02 16.72
C ASN A 263 4.72 -3.51 16.65
N PRO A 264 3.91 -2.66 17.31
CA PRO A 264 4.21 -1.23 17.41
C PRO A 264 5.64 -0.98 17.91
N GLY A 265 6.39 -0.16 17.16
CA GLY A 265 7.77 0.17 17.44
C GLY A 265 8.82 -0.80 16.87
N GLU A 266 8.42 -1.95 16.32
CA GLU A 266 9.33 -2.86 15.64
C GLU A 266 9.57 -2.45 14.17
N GLY A 267 10.69 -2.88 13.60
CA GLY A 267 11.03 -2.60 12.20
C GLY A 267 10.35 -3.58 11.23
N SER A 268 10.13 -3.12 10.00
CA SER A 268 9.44 -3.87 8.94
C SER A 268 10.37 -4.63 8.00
N GLY A 269 11.67 -4.59 8.24
CA GLY A 269 12.68 -5.33 7.49
C GLY A 269 12.71 -6.83 7.82
N PRO A 270 13.43 -7.64 7.03
CA PRO A 270 13.58 -9.05 7.29
C PRO A 270 14.42 -9.28 8.55
N THR A 271 14.03 -10.26 9.36
CA THR A 271 14.78 -10.65 10.57
C THR A 271 16.02 -11.51 10.26
N GLN A 272 16.10 -12.05 9.05
CA GLN A 272 17.22 -12.84 8.55
C GLN A 272 17.32 -12.72 7.02
N PRO A 273 18.50 -12.91 6.41
CA PRO A 273 18.66 -12.92 4.97
C PRO A 273 17.72 -13.92 4.30
N GLY A 274 17.00 -13.49 3.26
CA GLY A 274 15.99 -14.29 2.55
C GLY A 274 14.66 -14.44 3.27
N GLY A 275 14.51 -13.87 4.48
CA GLY A 275 13.28 -13.95 5.25
C GLY A 275 12.19 -12.96 4.79
N TYR A 276 11.01 -13.12 5.35
CA TYR A 276 9.88 -12.21 5.20
C TYR A 276 10.24 -10.80 5.66
N ALA A 277 9.76 -9.81 4.91
CA ALA A 277 9.82 -8.40 5.30
C ALA A 277 8.44 -7.77 5.13
N ALA A 278 7.88 -7.24 6.20
CA ALA A 278 6.59 -6.56 6.16
C ALA A 278 6.62 -5.34 5.21
N SER A 279 7.80 -4.71 5.00
CA SER A 279 7.98 -3.62 4.03
C SER A 279 7.71 -4.02 2.57
N GLN A 280 7.63 -5.31 2.23
CA GLN A 280 7.20 -5.81 0.92
C GLN A 280 5.70 -6.10 0.85
N ASN A 281 5.00 -6.11 2.00
CA ASN A 281 3.59 -6.43 2.11
C ASN A 281 2.77 -5.18 2.47
N PRO A 282 2.23 -4.43 1.51
CA PRO A 282 1.52 -3.18 1.81
C PRO A 282 0.18 -3.39 2.53
N PHE A 283 -0.40 -4.59 2.50
CA PHE A 283 -1.73 -4.85 3.05
C PHE A 283 -1.78 -4.83 4.59
N VAL A 284 -0.64 -5.05 5.25
CA VAL A 284 -0.54 -5.07 6.72
C VAL A 284 -0.39 -3.67 7.35
N TYR A 285 -0.58 -2.61 6.57
CA TYR A 285 -0.48 -1.22 7.03
C TYR A 285 -1.81 -0.46 7.00
N PHE A 286 -2.94 -1.17 6.97
CA PHE A 286 -4.26 -0.55 6.92
C PHE A 286 -5.19 -1.18 7.96
N HIS A 287 -5.65 -0.37 8.90
CA HIS A 287 -6.66 -0.81 9.88
C HIS A 287 -7.97 -1.27 9.25
N SER A 288 -8.30 -0.78 8.04
CA SER A 288 -9.44 -1.28 7.27
C SER A 288 -9.35 -2.78 6.95
N LEU A 289 -8.13 -3.32 6.82
CA LEU A 289 -7.88 -4.73 6.56
C LEU A 289 -7.56 -5.51 7.85
N LEU A 290 -6.79 -4.91 8.76
CA LEU A 290 -6.34 -5.55 10.01
C LEU A 290 -7.51 -5.77 10.98
N ASP A 291 -8.32 -4.73 11.23
CA ASP A 291 -9.33 -4.74 12.27
C ASP A 291 -10.63 -5.42 11.84
N LEU A 292 -10.90 -5.48 10.54
CA LEU A 292 -12.13 -6.04 9.98
C LEU A 292 -11.99 -7.52 9.56
N GLY A 293 -10.81 -8.11 9.73
CA GLY A 293 -10.54 -9.52 9.49
C GLY A 293 -10.11 -9.87 8.07
N ASP A 294 -10.20 -8.95 7.11
CA ASP A 294 -9.85 -9.18 5.71
C ASP A 294 -8.38 -9.61 5.54
N CYS A 295 -7.46 -9.05 6.34
CA CYS A 295 -6.04 -9.42 6.32
C CYS A 295 -5.86 -10.90 6.71
N SER A 296 -6.50 -11.36 7.78
CA SER A 296 -6.34 -12.75 8.25
C SER A 296 -6.92 -13.79 7.26
N GLU A 297 -7.83 -13.40 6.39
CA GLU A 297 -8.44 -14.28 5.40
C GLU A 297 -7.70 -14.26 4.06
N ASN A 298 -7.15 -13.10 3.65
CA ASN A 298 -6.72 -12.86 2.28
C ASN A 298 -5.22 -12.56 2.13
N ASP A 299 -4.53 -12.17 3.20
CA ASP A 299 -3.07 -12.00 3.20
C ASP A 299 -2.42 -13.30 3.66
N VAL A 300 -1.95 -14.12 2.70
CA VAL A 300 -1.61 -15.53 2.91
C VAL A 300 -0.18 -15.85 2.44
N PRO A 301 0.45 -16.90 2.97
CA PRO A 301 1.74 -17.38 2.47
C PRO A 301 1.69 -17.72 0.97
N LEU A 302 2.78 -17.44 0.24
CA LEU A 302 2.89 -17.60 -1.21
C LEU A 302 2.55 -19.02 -1.70
N ASP A 303 2.82 -20.05 -0.90
CA ASP A 303 2.51 -21.44 -1.27
C ASP A 303 1.02 -21.68 -1.54
N GLN A 304 0.14 -20.85 -0.99
CA GLN A 304 -1.29 -20.92 -1.26
C GLN A 304 -1.62 -20.61 -2.72
N LEU A 305 -0.82 -19.79 -3.42
CA LEU A 305 -1.02 -19.45 -4.83
C LEU A 305 -1.12 -20.69 -5.71
N SER A 306 -0.22 -21.67 -5.53
CA SER A 306 -0.25 -22.90 -6.33
C SER A 306 -1.56 -23.70 -6.17
N LYS A 307 -2.19 -23.64 -5.00
CA LYS A 307 -3.47 -24.32 -4.73
C LYS A 307 -4.64 -23.58 -5.36
N ASP A 308 -4.60 -22.24 -5.31
CA ASP A 308 -5.67 -21.40 -5.85
C ASP A 308 -5.65 -21.38 -7.38
N LEU A 309 -4.46 -21.39 -8.00
CA LEU A 309 -4.30 -21.47 -9.46
C LEU A 309 -4.83 -22.77 -10.08
N ALA A 310 -5.05 -23.82 -9.29
CA ALA A 310 -5.51 -25.13 -9.81
C ALA A 310 -6.90 -25.08 -10.43
N ARG A 311 -7.75 -24.13 -10.05
CA ARG A 311 -9.13 -23.99 -10.52
C ARG A 311 -9.54 -22.52 -10.63
N ALA A 312 -10.23 -22.16 -11.71
CA ALA A 312 -10.62 -20.79 -11.97
C ALA A 312 -11.47 -20.19 -10.83
N GLU A 313 -12.44 -20.96 -10.32
CA GLU A 313 -13.34 -20.53 -9.24
C GLU A 313 -12.64 -20.37 -7.86
N LYS A 314 -11.39 -20.76 -7.74
CA LYS A 314 -10.55 -20.58 -6.54
C LYS A 314 -9.51 -19.47 -6.71
N THR A 315 -9.20 -19.14 -7.96
CA THR A 315 -8.30 -18.03 -8.27
C THR A 315 -9.00 -16.70 -7.97
N PRO A 316 -8.45 -15.83 -7.13
CA PRO A 316 -9.06 -14.52 -6.85
C PRO A 316 -9.10 -13.63 -8.08
N SER A 317 -10.09 -12.73 -8.13
CA SER A 317 -10.15 -11.68 -9.16
C SER A 317 -8.91 -10.80 -9.16
N TYR A 318 -8.36 -10.49 -7.97
CA TYR A 318 -7.12 -9.73 -7.82
C TYR A 318 -6.12 -10.49 -6.96
N SER A 319 -4.95 -10.75 -7.51
CA SER A 319 -3.84 -11.48 -6.88
C SER A 319 -2.60 -10.59 -6.84
N PHE A 320 -2.13 -10.23 -5.65
CA PHE A 320 -0.89 -9.48 -5.46
C PHE A 320 0.19 -10.41 -4.91
N VAL A 321 1.31 -10.55 -5.62
CA VAL A 321 2.43 -11.42 -5.24
C VAL A 321 3.58 -10.56 -4.75
N ALA A 322 3.91 -10.71 -3.46
CA ALA A 322 5.00 -10.02 -2.77
C ALA A 322 6.12 -11.00 -2.42
N PRO A 323 7.21 -11.07 -3.21
CA PRO A 323 8.38 -11.88 -2.86
C PRO A 323 9.11 -11.36 -1.62
N THR A 324 9.92 -12.20 -0.96
CA THR A 324 10.90 -11.72 0.03
C THR A 324 11.84 -10.70 -0.63
N PRO A 325 12.51 -9.81 0.13
CA PRO A 325 13.48 -8.88 -0.47
C PRO A 325 14.51 -9.58 -1.34
N CYS A 326 15.00 -10.76 -0.95
CA CYS A 326 15.91 -11.56 -1.78
C CYS A 326 15.27 -11.96 -3.11
N ASN A 327 14.11 -12.61 -3.07
CA ASN A 327 13.40 -13.10 -4.25
C ASN A 327 12.80 -11.96 -5.10
N ALA A 328 12.59 -10.78 -4.52
CA ALA A 328 12.26 -9.58 -5.26
C ALA A 328 13.46 -9.00 -6.03
N GLY A 329 14.68 -9.35 -5.66
CA GLY A 329 15.89 -8.85 -6.31
C GLY A 329 16.58 -7.70 -5.55
N SER A 330 16.29 -7.51 -4.26
CA SER A 330 16.99 -6.52 -3.44
C SER A 330 18.41 -6.99 -3.13
N ALA A 331 19.41 -6.13 -3.40
CA ALA A 331 20.79 -6.43 -3.18
C ALA A 331 21.13 -6.62 -1.69
N GLY A 332 21.99 -7.58 -1.35
CA GLY A 332 22.42 -7.86 0.02
C GLY A 332 21.36 -8.47 0.93
N GLN A 333 20.24 -8.92 0.39
CA GLN A 333 19.13 -9.49 1.16
C GLN A 333 19.04 -11.01 1.07
N CYS A 334 19.92 -11.66 0.31
CA CYS A 334 19.89 -13.10 0.10
C CYS A 334 20.80 -13.86 1.08
N PRO A 335 20.51 -15.13 1.37
CA PRO A 335 21.42 -16.00 2.08
C PRO A 335 22.75 -16.17 1.33
N ALA A 336 23.85 -16.36 2.06
CA ALA A 336 25.17 -16.53 1.46
C ALA A 336 25.18 -17.69 0.43
N GLY A 337 25.66 -17.40 -0.78
CA GLY A 337 25.74 -18.36 -1.88
C GLY A 337 24.46 -18.52 -2.71
N ALA A 338 23.36 -17.86 -2.35
CA ALA A 338 22.16 -17.78 -3.19
C ALA A 338 22.33 -16.73 -4.31
N PRO A 339 21.59 -16.84 -5.43
CA PRO A 339 21.52 -15.77 -6.41
C PRO A 339 21.05 -14.46 -5.77
N GLU A 340 21.60 -13.33 -6.20
CA GLU A 340 21.25 -12.01 -5.68
C GLU A 340 20.78 -11.06 -6.78
N GLY A 341 20.09 -9.99 -6.38
CA GLY A 341 19.67 -8.91 -7.26
C GLY A 341 18.83 -9.42 -8.44
N ALA A 342 19.13 -8.94 -9.65
CA ALA A 342 18.40 -9.30 -10.87
C ALA A 342 18.30 -10.81 -11.10
N ALA A 343 19.34 -11.58 -10.79
CA ALA A 343 19.34 -13.03 -10.98
C ALA A 343 18.33 -13.75 -10.04
N SER A 344 18.19 -13.28 -8.81
CA SER A 344 17.19 -13.81 -7.87
C SER A 344 15.78 -13.49 -8.31
N ALA A 345 15.51 -12.25 -8.73
CA ALA A 345 14.20 -11.84 -9.25
C ALA A 345 13.82 -12.61 -10.52
N ASP A 346 14.76 -12.82 -11.42
CA ASP A 346 14.52 -13.57 -12.65
C ASP A 346 14.25 -15.06 -12.38
N ALA A 347 14.96 -15.66 -11.41
CA ALA A 347 14.71 -17.02 -10.94
C ALA A 347 13.30 -17.13 -10.30
N PHE A 348 12.89 -16.16 -9.51
CA PHE A 348 11.54 -16.12 -8.95
C PHE A 348 10.47 -16.06 -10.05
N LEU A 349 10.62 -15.17 -11.02
CA LEU A 349 9.71 -15.08 -12.15
C LEU A 349 9.64 -16.41 -12.93
N SER A 350 10.79 -17.01 -13.22
CA SER A 350 10.85 -18.29 -13.96
C SER A 350 10.18 -19.44 -13.21
N ALA A 351 10.10 -19.39 -11.89
CA ALA A 351 9.44 -20.39 -11.05
C ALA A 351 7.91 -20.20 -10.95
N TRP A 352 7.43 -18.96 -10.93
CA TRP A 352 6.02 -18.65 -10.65
C TRP A 352 5.20 -18.27 -11.87
N VAL A 353 5.76 -17.50 -12.82
CA VAL A 353 5.02 -17.04 -14.00
C VAL A 353 4.46 -18.19 -14.83
N PRO A 354 5.20 -19.27 -15.13
CA PRO A 354 4.63 -20.40 -15.89
C PRO A 354 3.41 -21.02 -15.21
N LYS A 355 3.35 -21.05 -13.88
CA LYS A 355 2.20 -21.58 -13.14
C LYS A 355 0.97 -20.67 -13.29
N ILE A 356 1.18 -19.34 -13.24
CA ILE A 356 0.11 -18.35 -13.44
C ILE A 356 -0.43 -18.47 -14.87
N LEU A 357 0.45 -18.42 -15.87
CA LEU A 357 0.05 -18.47 -17.29
C LEU A 357 -0.60 -19.81 -17.68
N ALA A 358 -0.27 -20.90 -16.98
CA ALA A 358 -0.88 -22.21 -17.20
C ALA A 358 -2.25 -22.37 -16.53
N SER A 359 -2.62 -21.48 -15.58
CA SER A 359 -3.85 -21.60 -14.79
C SER A 359 -5.10 -21.44 -15.65
N PRO A 360 -6.21 -22.11 -15.29
CA PRO A 360 -7.49 -21.95 -15.99
C PRO A 360 -8.00 -20.49 -15.99
N ALA A 361 -7.87 -19.77 -14.86
CA ALA A 361 -8.30 -18.38 -14.72
C ALA A 361 -7.54 -17.46 -15.68
N TYR A 362 -6.20 -17.55 -15.69
CA TYR A 362 -5.39 -16.73 -16.60
C TYR A 362 -5.74 -16.99 -18.08
N LYS A 363 -5.91 -18.25 -18.46
CA LYS A 363 -6.25 -18.62 -19.85
C LYS A 363 -7.62 -18.12 -20.29
N ALA A 364 -8.56 -17.99 -19.36
CA ALA A 364 -9.90 -17.49 -19.65
C ALA A 364 -9.92 -15.96 -19.86
N ASP A 365 -9.39 -15.23 -18.90
CA ASP A 365 -9.55 -13.78 -18.84
C ASP A 365 -8.46 -13.10 -17.98
N GLY A 366 -7.24 -13.65 -17.95
CA GLY A 366 -6.18 -13.21 -17.07
C GLY A 366 -5.32 -12.08 -17.65
N LEU A 367 -4.85 -11.22 -16.75
CA LEU A 367 -3.79 -10.24 -16.96
C LEU A 367 -2.72 -10.43 -15.90
N LEU A 368 -1.49 -10.69 -16.33
CA LEU A 368 -0.30 -10.65 -15.48
C LEU A 368 0.42 -9.31 -15.66
N ILE A 369 0.68 -8.62 -14.57
CA ILE A 369 1.47 -7.38 -14.50
C ILE A 369 2.76 -7.68 -13.73
N VAL A 370 3.89 -7.65 -14.41
CA VAL A 370 5.21 -7.67 -13.77
C VAL A 370 5.67 -6.23 -13.61
N THR A 371 5.76 -5.78 -12.36
CA THR A 371 6.11 -4.41 -12.01
C THR A 371 7.19 -4.37 -10.93
N PHE A 372 7.60 -3.16 -10.58
CA PHE A 372 8.59 -2.92 -9.54
C PHE A 372 8.01 -1.97 -8.50
N SER A 373 8.41 -2.16 -7.23
CA SER A 373 8.07 -1.27 -6.12
C SER A 373 9.30 -0.61 -5.48
N ALA A 374 10.50 -1.07 -5.83
CA ALA A 374 11.74 -0.51 -5.34
C ALA A 374 12.82 -0.47 -6.43
N THR A 375 13.88 0.31 -6.18
CA THR A 375 15.13 0.25 -6.95
C THR A 375 16.27 -0.18 -6.05
N ASN A 376 17.24 -0.92 -6.60
CA ASN A 376 18.46 -1.17 -5.90
C ASN A 376 19.31 0.11 -5.82
N PRO A 377 19.96 0.40 -4.69
CA PRO A 377 20.90 1.51 -4.62
C PRO A 377 22.04 1.30 -5.62
N PRO A 378 22.62 2.39 -6.17
CA PRO A 378 23.78 2.29 -7.04
C PRO A 378 24.93 1.53 -6.36
N VAL A 379 25.50 0.56 -7.05
CA VAL A 379 26.68 -0.18 -6.54
C VAL A 379 27.85 0.79 -6.45
N ALA A 380 28.50 0.85 -5.30
CA ALA A 380 29.65 1.72 -5.09
C ALA A 380 30.76 1.42 -6.15
N GLY A 381 31.18 2.44 -6.90
CA GLY A 381 32.16 2.31 -7.96
C GLY A 381 31.63 1.87 -9.32
N ALA A 382 30.35 1.52 -9.44
CA ALA A 382 29.71 1.31 -10.74
C ALA A 382 29.38 2.67 -11.41
N PRO A 383 29.38 2.74 -12.76
CA PRO A 383 28.85 3.92 -13.45
C PRO A 383 27.42 4.19 -12.99
N ALA A 384 27.07 5.47 -12.77
CA ALA A 384 25.70 5.85 -12.48
C ALA A 384 24.76 5.32 -13.58
N PRO A 385 23.57 4.81 -13.21
CA PRO A 385 22.57 4.40 -14.20
C PRO A 385 22.32 5.55 -15.18
N SER A 386 22.30 5.25 -16.47
CA SER A 386 21.95 6.24 -17.47
C SER A 386 20.43 6.47 -17.45
N GLY A 387 20.00 7.72 -17.28
CA GLY A 387 18.59 8.10 -17.27
C GLY A 387 17.98 8.29 -15.87
N ASP A 388 16.66 8.31 -15.81
CA ASP A 388 15.91 8.46 -14.55
C ASP A 388 16.05 7.18 -13.72
N PRO A 389 16.63 7.25 -12.50
CA PRO A 389 16.81 6.08 -11.63
C PRO A 389 15.48 5.45 -11.19
N LEU A 390 14.38 6.19 -11.21
CA LEU A 390 13.05 5.70 -10.87
C LEU A 390 12.31 5.07 -12.07
N ARG A 391 12.85 5.20 -13.27
CA ARG A 391 12.29 4.53 -14.45
C ARG A 391 12.61 3.04 -14.41
N THR A 392 11.59 2.21 -14.28
CA THR A 392 11.72 0.76 -14.17
C THR A 392 11.13 0.01 -15.36
N GLY A 393 10.18 0.61 -16.06
CA GLY A 393 9.28 -0.12 -16.94
C GLY A 393 8.30 -1.00 -16.15
N SER A 394 7.31 -1.55 -16.86
CA SER A 394 6.40 -2.59 -16.37
C SER A 394 5.95 -3.43 -17.56
N LEU A 395 5.68 -4.72 -17.37
CA LEU A 395 5.29 -5.63 -18.44
C LEU A 395 3.88 -6.17 -18.19
N LEU A 396 3.00 -5.99 -19.16
CA LEU A 396 1.65 -6.54 -19.21
C LEU A 396 1.67 -7.82 -20.05
N VAL A 397 1.19 -8.94 -19.52
CA VAL A 397 1.07 -10.22 -20.26
C VAL A 397 -0.37 -10.69 -20.17
N SER A 398 -1.04 -10.77 -21.30
CA SER A 398 -2.44 -11.17 -21.39
C SER A 398 -2.77 -11.59 -22.82
N PRO A 399 -3.79 -12.44 -23.05
CA PRO A 399 -4.34 -12.64 -24.38
C PRO A 399 -4.90 -11.37 -25.04
N PHE A 400 -5.13 -10.33 -24.25
CA PHE A 400 -5.78 -9.07 -24.66
C PHE A 400 -4.79 -7.91 -24.91
N VAL A 401 -3.48 -8.13 -24.78
CA VAL A 401 -2.44 -7.15 -25.12
C VAL A 401 -1.75 -7.50 -26.42
N THR A 402 -1.10 -6.52 -27.04
CA THR A 402 -0.30 -6.74 -28.25
C THR A 402 1.01 -7.48 -27.90
N PRO A 403 1.22 -8.73 -28.36
CA PRO A 403 2.48 -9.43 -28.13
C PRO A 403 3.65 -8.64 -28.70
N ASN A 404 4.75 -8.60 -27.95
CA ASN A 404 5.94 -7.81 -28.25
C ASN A 404 5.66 -6.30 -28.46
N GLY A 405 4.49 -5.80 -27.96
CA GLY A 405 4.09 -4.41 -28.00
C GLY A 405 4.96 -3.53 -27.10
N THR A 406 4.89 -2.23 -27.33
CA THR A 406 5.53 -1.23 -26.45
C THR A 406 4.66 0.01 -26.40
N ASP A 407 4.22 0.37 -25.20
CA ASP A 407 3.59 1.65 -24.90
C ASP A 407 4.61 2.57 -24.22
N SER A 408 4.81 3.76 -24.77
CA SER A 408 5.70 4.81 -24.24
C SER A 408 4.97 5.87 -23.43
N GLY A 409 3.69 5.66 -23.13
CA GLY A 409 2.91 6.52 -22.25
C GLY A 409 3.59 6.71 -20.90
N ALA A 410 3.52 7.92 -20.35
CA ALA A 410 4.05 8.19 -19.01
C ALA A 410 3.10 7.60 -17.96
N TYR A 411 3.53 6.53 -17.32
CA TYR A 411 2.83 5.82 -16.26
C TYR A 411 3.64 5.80 -14.97
N ASN A 412 3.00 5.55 -13.86
CA ASN A 412 3.65 5.39 -12.57
C ASN A 412 2.85 4.44 -11.65
N THR A 413 3.26 4.31 -10.41
CA THR A 413 2.60 3.44 -9.43
C THR A 413 1.11 3.76 -9.24
N TYR A 414 0.70 5.04 -9.32
CA TYR A 414 -0.74 5.39 -9.28
C TYR A 414 -1.49 4.95 -10.55
N SER A 415 -0.78 4.86 -11.67
CA SER A 415 -1.37 4.32 -12.91
C SER A 415 -1.70 2.84 -12.79
N LEU A 416 -0.88 2.07 -12.05
CA LEU A 416 -1.16 0.67 -11.76
C LEU A 416 -2.47 0.52 -10.96
N LEU A 417 -2.62 1.29 -9.88
CA LEU A 417 -3.85 1.28 -9.09
C LEU A 417 -5.05 1.68 -9.93
N ARG A 418 -4.96 2.83 -10.61
CA ARG A 418 -6.06 3.34 -11.45
C ARG A 418 -6.50 2.33 -12.51
N SER A 419 -5.54 1.70 -13.20
CA SER A 419 -5.85 0.71 -14.21
C SER A 419 -6.50 -0.54 -13.62
N SER A 420 -6.02 -1.00 -12.46
CA SER A 420 -6.65 -2.12 -11.75
C SER A 420 -8.07 -1.80 -11.29
N GLU A 421 -8.30 -0.59 -10.78
CA GLU A 421 -9.63 -0.12 -10.38
C GLU A 421 -10.59 -0.05 -11.59
N GLU A 422 -10.14 0.49 -12.72
CA GLU A 422 -10.94 0.59 -13.93
C GLU A 422 -11.30 -0.79 -14.50
N LEU A 423 -10.39 -1.76 -14.48
CA LEU A 423 -10.66 -3.15 -14.91
C LEU A 423 -11.79 -3.80 -14.12
N PHE A 424 -11.95 -3.45 -12.85
CA PHE A 424 -13.01 -3.95 -11.98
C PHE A 424 -14.19 -2.98 -11.81
N ALA A 425 -14.24 -1.91 -12.62
CA ALA A 425 -15.26 -0.86 -12.52
C ALA A 425 -15.34 -0.19 -11.12
N LEU A 426 -14.22 -0.16 -10.40
CA LEU A 426 -14.09 0.46 -9.09
C LEU A 426 -13.84 1.96 -9.22
N LYS A 427 -14.24 2.72 -8.20
CA LYS A 427 -13.98 4.16 -8.16
C LYS A 427 -12.52 4.41 -7.75
N PRO A 428 -11.74 5.19 -8.54
CA PRO A 428 -10.35 5.44 -8.22
C PRO A 428 -10.12 6.08 -6.84
N LEU A 429 -9.09 5.62 -6.13
CA LEU A 429 -8.69 6.05 -4.79
C LEU A 429 -7.51 7.04 -4.81
N GLY A 430 -7.45 7.87 -3.80
CA GLY A 430 -6.29 8.68 -3.51
C GLY A 430 -5.82 9.53 -4.69
N VAL A 431 -4.51 9.52 -4.94
CA VAL A 431 -3.90 10.22 -6.10
C VAL A 431 -4.27 9.55 -7.41
N ALA A 432 -4.60 8.25 -7.43
CA ALA A 432 -5.07 7.57 -8.63
C ALA A 432 -6.37 8.17 -9.18
N ALA A 433 -7.22 8.76 -8.34
CA ALA A 433 -8.41 9.52 -8.75
C ALA A 433 -8.10 10.86 -9.45
N GLY A 434 -6.84 11.30 -9.43
CA GLY A 434 -6.44 12.58 -10.01
C GLY A 434 -6.51 12.59 -11.54
N ALA A 435 -6.97 13.69 -12.12
CA ALA A 435 -7.11 13.84 -13.58
C ALA A 435 -5.78 13.70 -14.37
N LYS A 436 -4.64 13.82 -13.71
CA LYS A 436 -3.31 13.68 -14.31
C LYS A 436 -2.81 12.24 -14.32
N THR A 437 -3.39 11.36 -13.51
CA THR A 437 -3.01 9.95 -13.46
C THR A 437 -3.57 9.24 -14.68
N LYS A 438 -2.69 8.72 -15.52
CA LYS A 438 -3.07 7.96 -16.72
C LYS A 438 -3.36 6.51 -16.34
N SER A 439 -4.33 5.92 -17.04
CA SER A 439 -4.59 4.49 -17.01
C SER A 439 -4.02 3.82 -18.26
N PHE A 440 -3.57 2.59 -18.14
CA PHE A 440 -3.23 1.70 -19.25
C PHE A 440 -4.33 0.65 -19.49
N ALA A 441 -5.46 0.73 -18.78
CA ALA A 441 -6.54 -0.24 -18.93
C ALA A 441 -7.33 -0.11 -20.23
N ALA A 442 -7.30 1.05 -20.91
CA ALA A 442 -8.15 1.31 -22.07
C ALA A 442 -8.02 0.26 -23.20
N GLY A 443 -6.79 -0.24 -23.45
CA GLY A 443 -6.56 -1.33 -24.40
C GLY A 443 -7.05 -2.70 -23.93
N LEU A 444 -7.23 -2.87 -22.62
CA LEU A 444 -7.65 -4.12 -21.97
C LEU A 444 -9.17 -4.17 -21.72
N LEU A 445 -9.84 -3.01 -21.78
CA LEU A 445 -11.29 -2.87 -21.65
C LEU A 445 -12.00 -3.05 -23.00
N ALA A 446 -11.33 -2.73 -24.11
CA ALA A 446 -11.87 -2.94 -25.43
C ALA A 446 -11.99 -4.45 -25.71
N GLU A 447 -13.19 -4.94 -25.94
CA GLU A 447 -13.34 -6.24 -26.61
C GLU A 447 -12.59 -6.12 -27.96
N ASN A 448 -11.56 -6.96 -28.14
CA ASN A 448 -10.97 -7.12 -29.46
C ASN A 448 -12.08 -7.64 -30.36
N GLY A 449 -12.77 -6.70 -31.03
CA GLY A 449 -13.71 -7.02 -32.09
C GLY A 449 -12.93 -7.87 -33.09
N GLY A 450 -13.12 -9.17 -33.04
CA GLY A 450 -12.55 -10.07 -34.01
C GLY A 450 -13.13 -9.71 -35.38
N ASP A 451 -12.25 -9.31 -36.28
CA ASP A 451 -12.46 -9.39 -37.72
C ASP A 451 -12.38 -10.83 -38.20
#